data_ebea67fa4cbab71f0333272650e5d245
#
_entry.id   ebea67fa4cbab71f0333272650e5d245
#
_cell.length_a   1.000
_cell.length_b   1.000
_cell.length_c   1.000
_cell.angle_alpha   90.00
_cell.angle_beta   90.00
_cell.angle_gamma   90.00
#
_symmetry.space_group_name_H-M   'P 1'
#
loop_
_entity.id
_entity.type
_entity.pdbx_description
1 polymer ?
#
loop_
_entity_poly.entity_id
_entity_poly.type
_entity_poly.pdbx_seq_one_letter_code
_entity_poly.pdbx_strand_id
1 'polypeptide(L)'
;NDNHVEGKILRLRQQYFLSAASIGDIVQNHLSSYATLENLPDKVAIQLNDTHPTLAIPEMMRILLDECGFDWDKAFSICQKVFSYTNHTVMAEALEKWNVDIFKMTLPRIYQIVVEMDRRAREELAKAFPGDQGKIDYMALIGDNQVRMANICAYTANSINGVSKLHSEIIKESVFHDYYLFKPNAFKNVTNGIAYRRWLLASNPGLCKLLDETIGDGYKHDASDLTKLNKYADDKTVLKKLNEIKLANKKDFASYLAKSTGQVIDPNSIFDCQVKRMHEYKRQH
;
A
#
# COMPACT_ATOMS: atom_id res chain seq x y z
N ASN A 1 -0.61 20.73 -0.05
CA ASN A 1 -0.80 20.94 1.38
C ASN A 1 -2.28 20.75 1.74
N ASP A 2 -2.63 19.70 2.49
CA ASP A 2 -3.98 19.31 2.87
C ASP A 2 -4.33 19.63 4.35
N ASN A 3 -3.62 20.61 4.93
CA ASN A 3 -3.91 21.08 6.29
C ASN A 3 -5.17 21.96 6.35
N HIS A 4 -5.65 22.48 5.21
CA HIS A 4 -6.85 23.32 5.09
C HIS A 4 -7.87 22.67 4.14
N VAL A 5 -9.10 23.18 4.19
CA VAL A 5 -10.26 22.58 3.52
C VAL A 5 -10.06 22.48 2.00
N GLU A 6 -9.54 23.53 1.36
CA GLU A 6 -9.29 23.56 -0.08
C GLU A 6 -8.27 22.50 -0.51
N GLY A 7 -7.23 22.31 0.28
CA GLY A 7 -6.23 21.28 0.04
C GLY A 7 -6.81 19.87 0.20
N LYS A 8 -7.69 19.66 1.18
CA LYS A 8 -8.42 18.40 1.36
C LYS A 8 -9.35 18.12 0.17
N ILE A 9 -10.12 19.11 -0.26
CA ILE A 9 -11.00 18.98 -1.43
C ILE A 9 -10.19 18.66 -2.69
N LEU A 10 -9.08 19.36 -2.91
CA LEU A 10 -8.19 19.09 -4.04
C LEU A 10 -7.66 17.65 -4.01
N ARG A 11 -7.20 17.17 -2.86
CA ARG A 11 -6.70 15.79 -2.70
C ARG A 11 -7.81 14.77 -2.98
N LEU A 12 -9.02 14.98 -2.46
CA LEU A 12 -10.14 14.09 -2.71
C LEU A 12 -10.50 14.03 -4.20
N ARG A 13 -10.50 15.18 -4.87
CA ARG A 13 -10.73 15.27 -6.33
C ARG A 13 -9.63 14.56 -7.13
N GLN A 14 -8.37 14.68 -6.73
CA GLN A 14 -7.25 13.99 -7.39
C GLN A 14 -7.37 12.47 -7.24
N GLN A 15 -7.69 11.97 -6.04
CA GLN A 15 -7.90 10.55 -5.81
C GLN A 15 -9.07 10.01 -6.64
N TYR A 16 -10.19 10.75 -6.68
CA TYR A 16 -11.33 10.35 -7.49
C TYR A 16 -11.05 10.40 -8.98
N PHE A 17 -10.41 11.45 -9.46
CA PHE A 17 -10.05 11.58 -10.89
C PHE A 17 -9.22 10.39 -11.38
N LEU A 18 -8.16 10.03 -10.64
CA LEU A 18 -7.33 8.88 -11.02
C LEU A 18 -8.10 7.56 -10.92
N SER A 19 -8.90 7.37 -9.88
CA SER A 19 -9.71 6.16 -9.71
C SER A 19 -10.75 6.04 -10.82
N ALA A 20 -11.48 7.10 -11.13
CA ALA A 20 -12.51 7.11 -12.15
C ALA A 20 -11.93 6.88 -13.55
N ALA A 21 -10.82 7.53 -13.90
CA ALA A 21 -10.15 7.33 -15.17
C ALA A 21 -9.64 5.88 -15.32
N SER A 22 -9.03 5.33 -14.27
CA SER A 22 -8.51 3.96 -14.29
C SER A 22 -9.63 2.92 -14.41
N ILE A 23 -10.71 3.07 -13.63
CA ILE A 23 -11.84 2.13 -13.69
C ILE A 23 -12.57 2.24 -15.03
N GLY A 24 -12.78 3.47 -15.54
CA GLY A 24 -13.37 3.67 -16.87
C GLY A 24 -12.56 3.01 -17.97
N ASP A 25 -11.24 3.16 -17.96
CA ASP A 25 -10.34 2.52 -18.93
C ASP A 25 -10.41 0.99 -18.84
N ILE A 26 -10.35 0.43 -17.62
CA ILE A 26 -10.47 -1.03 -17.42
C ILE A 26 -11.79 -1.56 -17.94
N VAL A 27 -12.91 -0.90 -17.66
CA VAL A 27 -14.24 -1.29 -18.11
C VAL A 27 -14.34 -1.21 -19.63
N GLN A 28 -13.87 -0.13 -20.25
CA GLN A 28 -13.89 0.03 -21.72
C GLN A 28 -13.03 -1.03 -22.41
N ASN A 29 -11.82 -1.27 -21.91
CA ASN A 29 -10.93 -2.30 -22.46
C ASN A 29 -11.55 -3.70 -22.33
N HIS A 30 -12.21 -3.98 -21.21
CA HIS A 30 -12.91 -5.25 -21.04
C HIS A 30 -14.07 -5.39 -22.04
N LEU A 31 -14.93 -4.39 -22.17
CA LEU A 31 -16.06 -4.39 -23.08
C LEU A 31 -15.65 -4.43 -24.56
N SER A 32 -14.47 -3.93 -24.91
CA SER A 32 -13.93 -4.08 -26.27
C SER A 32 -13.59 -5.53 -26.64
N SER A 33 -13.35 -6.37 -25.64
CA SER A 33 -13.00 -7.78 -25.81
C SER A 33 -14.13 -8.74 -25.47
N TYR A 34 -15.02 -8.34 -24.57
CA TYR A 34 -16.12 -9.14 -24.04
C TYR A 34 -17.42 -8.33 -24.04
N ALA A 35 -18.51 -8.89 -24.54
CA ALA A 35 -19.81 -8.20 -24.63
C ALA A 35 -20.52 -8.00 -23.29
N THR A 36 -19.92 -8.39 -22.17
CA THR A 36 -20.54 -8.35 -20.83
C THR A 36 -19.50 -8.03 -19.76
N LEU A 37 -19.96 -7.41 -18.65
CA LEU A 37 -19.15 -7.25 -17.42
C LEU A 37 -19.40 -8.37 -16.40
N GLU A 38 -20.24 -9.35 -16.69
CA GLU A 38 -20.50 -10.46 -15.76
C GLU A 38 -19.26 -11.32 -15.52
N ASN A 39 -18.42 -11.48 -16.55
CA ASN A 39 -17.17 -12.21 -16.48
C ASN A 39 -15.95 -11.35 -16.10
N LEU A 40 -16.17 -10.09 -15.69
CA LEU A 40 -15.09 -9.20 -15.25
C LEU A 40 -14.22 -9.85 -14.15
N PRO A 41 -14.79 -10.53 -13.13
CA PRO A 41 -14.00 -11.20 -12.10
C PRO A 41 -13.04 -12.31 -12.58
N ASP A 42 -13.33 -12.89 -13.75
CA ASP A 42 -12.49 -13.95 -14.34
C ASP A 42 -11.33 -13.40 -15.17
N LYS A 43 -11.36 -12.11 -15.49
CA LYS A 43 -10.45 -11.47 -16.45
C LYS A 43 -9.66 -10.31 -15.82
N VAL A 44 -10.16 -9.73 -14.74
CA VAL A 44 -9.60 -8.52 -14.14
C VAL A 44 -9.41 -8.72 -12.64
N ALA A 45 -8.23 -8.39 -12.16
CA ALA A 45 -7.91 -8.25 -10.74
C ALA A 45 -7.35 -6.85 -10.48
N ILE A 46 -7.92 -6.14 -9.53
CA ILE A 46 -7.51 -4.78 -9.16
C ILE A 46 -6.96 -4.80 -7.73
N GLN A 47 -5.68 -4.46 -7.61
CA GLN A 47 -5.01 -4.35 -6.32
C GLN A 47 -5.01 -2.89 -5.86
N LEU A 48 -5.71 -2.61 -4.77
CA LEU A 48 -5.68 -1.31 -4.10
C LEU A 48 -4.41 -1.21 -3.25
N ASN A 49 -3.51 -0.32 -3.65
CA ASN A 49 -2.25 -0.10 -2.96
C ASN A 49 -2.42 1.01 -1.93
N ASP A 50 -2.66 0.64 -0.67
CA ASP A 50 -3.14 1.52 0.40
C ASP A 50 -4.60 2.00 0.18
N THR A 51 -5.03 2.99 0.94
CA THR A 51 -6.40 3.56 0.88
C THR A 51 -6.54 4.68 -0.15
N HIS A 52 -5.45 5.15 -0.75
CA HIS A 52 -5.50 6.25 -1.71
C HIS A 52 -6.42 5.98 -2.91
N PRO A 53 -6.47 4.75 -3.49
CA PRO A 53 -7.37 4.41 -4.59
C PRO A 53 -8.70 3.78 -4.14
N THR A 54 -9.09 3.87 -2.88
CA THR A 54 -10.35 3.25 -2.36
C THR A 54 -11.58 3.66 -3.16
N LEU A 55 -11.60 4.90 -3.67
CA LEU A 55 -12.72 5.42 -4.48
C LEU A 55 -12.98 4.62 -5.76
N ALA A 56 -12.03 3.78 -6.19
CA ALA A 56 -12.23 2.83 -7.28
C ALA A 56 -13.38 1.84 -7.01
N ILE A 57 -13.61 1.47 -5.74
CA ILE A 57 -14.71 0.57 -5.36
C ILE A 57 -16.07 1.22 -5.62
N PRO A 58 -16.44 2.34 -5.00
CA PRO A 58 -17.74 2.95 -5.26
C PRO A 58 -17.86 3.51 -6.68
N GLU A 59 -16.75 3.82 -7.37
CA GLU A 59 -16.79 4.18 -8.79
C GLU A 59 -17.14 2.98 -9.68
N MET A 60 -16.57 1.82 -9.44
CA MET A 60 -16.97 0.59 -10.15
C MET A 60 -18.45 0.30 -9.90
N MET A 61 -18.93 0.44 -8.64
CA MET A 61 -20.35 0.32 -8.33
C MET A 61 -21.20 1.31 -9.14
N ARG A 62 -20.77 2.59 -9.22
CA ARG A 62 -21.48 3.62 -10.00
C ARG A 62 -21.62 3.22 -11.47
N ILE A 63 -20.55 2.78 -12.09
CA ILE A 63 -20.56 2.36 -13.49
C ILE A 63 -21.52 1.16 -13.68
N LEU A 64 -21.40 0.15 -12.84
CA LEU A 64 -22.24 -1.04 -12.92
C LEU A 64 -23.74 -0.73 -12.72
N LEU A 65 -24.05 0.13 -11.75
CA LEU A 65 -25.43 0.51 -11.42
C LEU A 65 -26.01 1.50 -12.43
N ASP A 66 -25.32 2.63 -12.65
CA ASP A 66 -25.87 3.81 -13.32
C ASP A 66 -25.71 3.74 -14.84
N GLU A 67 -24.63 3.11 -15.34
CA GLU A 67 -24.32 3.06 -16.76
C GLU A 67 -24.65 1.69 -17.38
N CYS A 68 -24.50 0.61 -16.59
CA CYS A 68 -24.70 -0.75 -17.11
C CYS A 68 -26.00 -1.41 -16.63
N GLY A 69 -26.75 -0.80 -15.72
CA GLY A 69 -28.06 -1.26 -15.27
C GLY A 69 -28.06 -2.55 -14.45
N PHE A 70 -26.94 -2.90 -13.82
CA PHE A 70 -26.87 -4.02 -12.90
C PHE A 70 -27.69 -3.73 -11.62
N ASP A 71 -28.29 -4.76 -11.03
CA ASP A 71 -28.78 -4.65 -9.69
C ASP A 71 -27.61 -4.55 -8.67
N TRP A 72 -27.95 -4.12 -7.45
CA TRP A 72 -26.94 -3.88 -6.41
C TRP A 72 -26.14 -5.14 -6.05
N ASP A 73 -26.83 -6.25 -5.84
CA ASP A 73 -26.19 -7.47 -5.33
C ASP A 73 -25.22 -8.05 -6.34
N LYS A 74 -25.58 -8.00 -7.62
CA LYS A 74 -24.72 -8.42 -8.71
C LYS A 74 -23.52 -7.48 -8.87
N ALA A 75 -23.74 -6.17 -8.87
CA ALA A 75 -22.68 -5.16 -8.95
C ALA A 75 -21.69 -5.30 -7.79
N PHE A 76 -22.19 -5.44 -6.57
CA PHE A 76 -21.35 -5.59 -5.39
C PHE A 76 -20.58 -6.92 -5.39
N SER A 77 -21.21 -8.02 -5.81
CA SER A 77 -20.53 -9.32 -5.99
C SER A 77 -19.36 -9.26 -6.99
N ILE A 78 -19.51 -8.48 -8.07
CA ILE A 78 -18.41 -8.24 -9.02
C ILE A 78 -17.28 -7.48 -8.32
N CYS A 79 -17.59 -6.39 -7.62
CA CYS A 79 -16.59 -5.62 -6.87
C CYS A 79 -15.85 -6.47 -5.84
N GLN A 80 -16.58 -7.28 -5.07
CA GLN A 80 -15.97 -8.17 -4.08
C GLN A 80 -14.97 -9.17 -4.68
N LYS A 81 -15.17 -9.60 -5.91
CA LYS A 81 -14.28 -10.56 -6.58
C LYS A 81 -13.11 -9.90 -7.29
N VAL A 82 -13.28 -8.67 -7.74
CA VAL A 82 -12.28 -7.94 -8.54
C VAL A 82 -11.25 -7.23 -7.66
N PHE A 83 -11.67 -6.67 -6.51
CA PHE A 83 -10.81 -5.85 -5.68
C PHE A 83 -10.07 -6.65 -4.60
N SER A 84 -8.78 -6.34 -4.45
CA SER A 84 -7.92 -6.75 -3.35
C SER A 84 -7.27 -5.53 -2.73
N TYR A 85 -6.88 -5.60 -1.46
CA TYR A 85 -6.35 -4.47 -0.69
C TYR A 85 -5.03 -4.79 -0.02
N THR A 86 -4.03 -3.93 -0.22
CA THR A 86 -2.75 -3.97 0.51
C THR A 86 -2.72 -2.83 1.54
N ASN A 87 -2.60 -3.19 2.81
CA ASN A 87 -2.39 -2.22 3.90
C ASN A 87 -0.90 -1.97 4.11
N HIS A 88 -0.52 -0.70 4.37
CA HIS A 88 0.87 -0.29 4.61
C HIS A 88 1.13 0.29 6.00
N THR A 89 0.11 0.36 6.86
CA THR A 89 0.25 0.97 8.18
C THR A 89 -0.23 0.05 9.31
N VAL A 90 0.33 0.26 10.49
CA VAL A 90 -0.10 -0.38 11.75
C VAL A 90 -0.72 0.64 12.72
N MET A 91 -0.71 1.92 12.37
CA MET A 91 -1.18 3.01 13.22
C MET A 91 -2.61 3.38 12.82
N ALA A 92 -3.56 3.19 13.72
CA ALA A 92 -4.98 3.47 13.47
C ALA A 92 -5.25 4.93 13.07
N GLU A 93 -4.48 5.88 13.64
CA GLU A 93 -4.56 7.30 13.30
C GLU A 93 -4.05 7.64 11.89
N ALA A 94 -3.24 6.76 11.29
CA ALA A 94 -2.76 6.92 9.92
C ALA A 94 -3.72 6.35 8.86
N LEU A 95 -4.80 5.68 9.28
CA LEU A 95 -5.85 5.22 8.38
C LEU A 95 -6.65 6.40 7.86
N GLU A 96 -6.76 6.52 6.55
CA GLU A 96 -7.40 7.65 5.89
C GLU A 96 -8.90 7.71 6.18
N LYS A 97 -9.35 8.89 6.57
CA LYS A 97 -10.76 9.22 6.85
C LYS A 97 -11.10 10.55 6.24
N TRP A 98 -12.32 10.68 5.73
CA TRP A 98 -12.81 11.92 5.14
C TRP A 98 -14.03 12.43 5.86
N ASN A 99 -14.05 13.71 6.20
CA ASN A 99 -15.24 14.36 6.75
C ASN A 99 -16.42 14.18 5.78
N VAL A 100 -17.57 13.79 6.30
CA VAL A 100 -18.79 13.47 5.52
C VAL A 100 -19.25 14.67 4.69
N ASP A 101 -19.21 15.90 5.24
CA ASP A 101 -19.70 17.07 4.54
C ASP A 101 -18.81 17.42 3.33
N ILE A 102 -17.47 17.33 3.51
CA ILE A 102 -16.51 17.52 2.42
C ILE A 102 -16.71 16.43 1.35
N PHE A 103 -16.86 15.18 1.76
CA PHE A 103 -17.03 14.06 0.84
C PHE A 103 -18.32 14.18 0.05
N LYS A 104 -19.45 14.43 0.73
CA LYS A 104 -20.80 14.58 0.15
C LYS A 104 -20.86 15.78 -0.81
N MET A 105 -20.29 16.92 -0.44
CA MET A 105 -20.25 18.10 -1.26
C MET A 105 -19.40 17.87 -2.54
N THR A 106 -18.28 17.18 -2.42
CA THR A 106 -17.33 17.01 -3.52
C THR A 106 -17.73 15.88 -4.48
N LEU A 107 -18.27 14.77 -3.94
CA LEU A 107 -18.58 13.54 -4.66
C LEU A 107 -20.00 13.03 -4.29
N PRO A 108 -21.07 13.75 -4.62
CA PRO A 108 -22.41 13.47 -4.11
C PRO A 108 -22.94 12.09 -4.51
N ARG A 109 -22.71 11.64 -5.76
CA ARG A 109 -23.19 10.32 -6.20
C ARG A 109 -22.39 9.19 -5.55
N ILE A 110 -21.08 9.34 -5.45
CA ILE A 110 -20.20 8.37 -4.77
C ILE A 110 -20.59 8.25 -3.30
N TYR A 111 -20.90 9.39 -2.65
CA TYR A 111 -21.38 9.38 -1.27
C TYR A 111 -22.69 8.58 -1.10
N GLN A 112 -23.67 8.74 -1.98
CA GLN A 112 -24.91 7.95 -1.95
C GLN A 112 -24.63 6.44 -2.03
N ILE A 113 -23.69 6.04 -2.89
CA ILE A 113 -23.29 4.63 -3.01
C ILE A 113 -22.64 4.15 -1.71
N VAL A 114 -21.72 4.94 -1.14
CA VAL A 114 -21.04 4.58 0.13
C VAL A 114 -22.05 4.49 1.28
N VAL A 115 -23.07 5.35 1.33
CA VAL A 115 -24.16 5.27 2.34
C VAL A 115 -24.93 3.95 2.23
N GLU A 116 -25.28 3.53 1.03
CA GLU A 116 -25.97 2.25 0.84
C GLU A 116 -25.03 1.05 1.12
N MET A 117 -23.74 1.17 0.79
CA MET A 117 -22.74 0.16 1.20
C MET A 117 -22.68 0.06 2.74
N ASP A 118 -22.63 1.19 3.45
CA ASP A 118 -22.59 1.21 4.93
C ASP A 118 -23.83 0.59 5.54
N ARG A 119 -25.03 0.91 5.01
CA ARG A 119 -26.28 0.33 5.47
C ARG A 119 -26.26 -1.20 5.37
N ARG A 120 -25.86 -1.73 4.21
CA ARG A 120 -25.77 -3.18 3.98
C ARG A 120 -24.68 -3.84 4.81
N ALA A 121 -23.52 -3.18 4.93
CA ALA A 121 -22.44 -3.65 5.78
C ALA A 121 -22.90 -3.80 7.24
N ARG A 122 -23.60 -2.82 7.78
CA ARG A 122 -24.16 -2.88 9.15
C ARG A 122 -25.16 -4.03 9.32
N GLU A 123 -25.99 -4.30 8.32
CA GLU A 123 -26.94 -5.43 8.36
C GLU A 123 -26.21 -6.78 8.37
N GLU A 124 -25.17 -6.94 7.58
CA GLU A 124 -24.35 -8.17 7.58
C GLU A 124 -23.56 -8.33 8.89
N LEU A 125 -22.96 -7.25 9.38
CA LEU A 125 -22.21 -7.24 10.63
C LEU A 125 -23.10 -7.53 11.83
N ALA A 126 -24.35 -7.03 11.85
CA ALA A 126 -25.32 -7.34 12.90
C ALA A 126 -25.70 -8.83 12.94
N LYS A 127 -25.72 -9.50 11.78
CA LYS A 127 -25.90 -10.96 11.71
C LYS A 127 -24.69 -11.73 12.20
N ALA A 128 -23.47 -11.23 11.88
CA ALA A 128 -22.21 -11.86 12.27
C ALA A 128 -21.88 -11.65 13.75
N PHE A 129 -22.24 -10.50 14.31
CA PHE A 129 -21.95 -10.10 15.70
C PHE A 129 -23.22 -9.63 16.42
N PRO A 130 -24.17 -10.54 16.69
CA PRO A 130 -25.45 -10.18 17.27
C PRO A 130 -25.28 -9.58 18.67
N GLY A 131 -25.85 -8.39 18.88
CA GLY A 131 -25.82 -7.66 20.16
C GLY A 131 -24.54 -6.86 20.43
N ASP A 132 -23.53 -6.92 19.57
CA ASP A 132 -22.29 -6.14 19.72
C ASP A 132 -22.32 -4.87 18.85
N GLN A 133 -23.11 -3.88 19.31
CA GLN A 133 -23.25 -2.62 18.60
C GLN A 133 -21.91 -1.85 18.49
N GLY A 134 -21.06 -1.95 19.51
CA GLY A 134 -19.75 -1.28 19.52
C GLY A 134 -18.85 -1.77 18.39
N LYS A 135 -18.83 -3.09 18.16
CA LYS A 135 -18.08 -3.69 17.05
C LYS A 135 -18.66 -3.30 15.69
N ILE A 136 -19.99 -3.32 15.55
CA ILE A 136 -20.67 -2.90 14.32
C ILE A 136 -20.31 -1.45 13.99
N ASP A 137 -20.36 -0.55 14.97
CA ASP A 137 -20.04 0.87 14.78
C ASP A 137 -18.55 1.09 14.48
N TYR A 138 -17.65 0.30 15.06
CA TYR A 138 -16.23 0.34 14.75
C TYR A 138 -15.93 -0.10 13.32
N MET A 139 -16.57 -1.16 12.85
CA MET A 139 -16.40 -1.72 11.51
C MET A 139 -17.17 -0.94 10.43
N ALA A 140 -18.13 -0.10 10.79
CA ALA A 140 -18.94 0.66 9.85
C ALA A 140 -18.09 1.51 8.90
N LEU A 141 -18.56 1.67 7.65
CA LEU A 141 -17.88 2.44 6.61
C LEU A 141 -18.02 3.95 6.84
N ILE A 142 -19.12 4.36 7.51
CA ILE A 142 -19.37 5.73 7.94
C ILE A 142 -19.59 5.73 9.44
N GLY A 143 -18.86 6.58 10.16
CA GLY A 143 -19.02 6.77 11.61
C GLY A 143 -18.29 8.03 12.07
N ASP A 144 -18.75 8.63 13.19
CA ASP A 144 -18.17 9.85 13.76
C ASP A 144 -18.04 11.01 12.74
N ASN A 145 -19.05 11.19 11.90
CA ASN A 145 -19.07 12.14 10.79
C ASN A 145 -17.89 11.98 9.80
N GLN A 146 -17.40 10.73 9.63
CA GLN A 146 -16.28 10.40 8.74
C GLN A 146 -16.58 9.20 7.85
N VAL A 147 -16.17 9.26 6.61
CA VAL A 147 -16.04 8.12 5.68
C VAL A 147 -14.70 7.45 5.93
N ARG A 148 -14.72 6.17 6.31
CA ARG A 148 -13.55 5.39 6.72
C ARG A 148 -13.04 4.55 5.55
N MET A 149 -12.03 5.03 4.85
CA MET A 149 -11.56 4.44 3.59
C MET A 149 -11.05 3.00 3.78
N ALA A 150 -10.28 2.75 4.83
CA ALA A 150 -9.78 1.41 5.13
C ALA A 150 -10.91 0.41 5.42
N ASN A 151 -12.00 0.85 6.03
CA ASN A 151 -13.16 -0.01 6.28
C ASN A 151 -13.88 -0.37 4.98
N ILE A 152 -13.99 0.57 4.02
CA ILE A 152 -14.53 0.27 2.68
C ILE A 152 -13.70 -0.81 2.01
N CYS A 153 -12.36 -0.68 2.03
CA CYS A 153 -11.45 -1.69 1.48
C CYS A 153 -11.61 -3.05 2.19
N ALA A 154 -11.59 -3.06 3.53
CA ALA A 154 -11.65 -4.27 4.32
C ALA A 154 -13.00 -5.00 4.18
N TYR A 155 -14.10 -4.26 4.07
CA TYR A 155 -15.42 -4.85 3.83
C TYR A 155 -15.54 -5.45 2.43
N THR A 156 -15.05 -4.76 1.39
CA THR A 156 -15.26 -5.15 -0.01
C THR A 156 -14.23 -6.17 -0.48
N ALA A 157 -12.94 -5.95 -0.24
CA ALA A 157 -11.86 -6.74 -0.86
C ALA A 157 -11.95 -8.24 -0.57
N ASN A 158 -11.68 -9.05 -1.59
CA ASN A 158 -11.58 -10.51 -1.44
C ASN A 158 -10.29 -10.95 -0.75
N SER A 159 -9.24 -10.14 -0.85
CA SER A 159 -7.93 -10.39 -0.24
C SER A 159 -7.38 -9.11 0.37
N ILE A 160 -6.88 -9.24 1.60
CA ILE A 160 -6.28 -8.15 2.38
C ILE A 160 -4.91 -8.61 2.81
N ASN A 161 -3.85 -7.93 2.37
CA ASN A 161 -2.51 -8.33 2.77
C ASN A 161 -1.74 -7.23 3.50
N GLY A 162 -0.93 -7.67 4.46
CA GLY A 162 0.19 -6.89 4.98
C GLY A 162 1.43 -7.06 4.09
N VAL A 163 2.46 -6.26 4.35
CA VAL A 163 3.67 -6.15 3.51
C VAL A 163 4.91 -6.85 4.13
N SER A 164 4.72 -7.56 5.22
CA SER A 164 5.67 -8.50 5.84
C SER A 164 4.92 -9.47 6.74
N LYS A 165 5.55 -10.59 7.12
CA LYS A 165 4.93 -11.56 8.03
C LYS A 165 4.48 -10.90 9.33
N LEU A 166 5.39 -10.15 9.99
CA LEU A 166 5.08 -9.44 11.22
C LEU A 166 3.94 -8.44 11.04
N HIS A 167 3.98 -7.61 9.98
CA HIS A 167 2.92 -6.66 9.67
C HIS A 167 1.57 -7.36 9.48
N SER A 168 1.55 -8.49 8.76
CA SER A 168 0.33 -9.25 8.50
C SER A 168 -0.29 -9.82 9.78
N GLU A 169 0.53 -10.22 10.76
CA GLU A 169 0.02 -10.65 12.08
C GLU A 169 -0.53 -9.45 12.86
N ILE A 170 0.20 -8.32 12.90
CA ILE A 170 -0.27 -7.10 13.60
C ILE A 170 -1.63 -6.62 13.07
N ILE A 171 -1.85 -6.63 11.76
CA ILE A 171 -3.14 -6.20 11.22
C ILE A 171 -4.29 -7.14 11.58
N LYS A 172 -4.04 -8.44 11.75
CA LYS A 172 -5.04 -9.41 12.23
C LYS A 172 -5.31 -9.26 13.72
N GLU A 173 -4.28 -8.99 14.51
CA GLU A 173 -4.37 -8.93 15.97
C GLU A 173 -4.91 -7.58 16.48
N SER A 174 -4.73 -6.50 15.73
CA SER A 174 -5.08 -5.14 16.17
C SER A 174 -5.87 -4.35 15.13
N VAL A 175 -5.25 -3.88 14.05
CA VAL A 175 -5.81 -2.86 13.13
C VAL A 175 -7.11 -3.28 12.49
N PHE A 176 -7.21 -4.55 12.04
CA PHE A 176 -8.38 -5.13 11.41
C PHE A 176 -8.85 -6.40 12.13
N HIS A 177 -8.65 -6.48 13.44
CA HIS A 177 -9.00 -7.66 14.22
C HIS A 177 -10.46 -8.11 13.99
N ASP A 178 -11.41 -7.18 14.09
CA ASP A 178 -12.83 -7.51 13.90
C ASP A 178 -13.16 -7.91 12.46
N TYR A 179 -12.49 -7.31 11.47
CA TYR A 179 -12.58 -7.76 10.08
C TYR A 179 -11.95 -9.12 9.86
N TYR A 180 -10.87 -9.45 10.58
CA TYR A 180 -10.27 -10.78 10.55
C TYR A 180 -11.23 -11.83 11.14
N LEU A 181 -11.94 -11.53 12.22
CA LEU A 181 -12.98 -12.41 12.75
C LEU A 181 -14.14 -12.58 11.77
N PHE A 182 -14.52 -11.54 11.06
CA PHE A 182 -15.62 -11.55 10.08
C PHE A 182 -15.28 -12.34 8.80
N LYS A 183 -14.07 -12.18 8.26
CA LYS A 183 -13.60 -12.83 7.00
C LYS A 183 -12.14 -13.31 7.12
N PRO A 184 -11.87 -14.35 7.93
CA PRO A 184 -10.50 -14.78 8.23
C PRO A 184 -9.72 -15.20 6.98
N ASN A 185 -10.39 -15.80 6.00
CA ASN A 185 -9.77 -16.29 4.77
C ASN A 185 -9.30 -15.18 3.82
N ALA A 186 -9.77 -13.95 4.01
CA ALA A 186 -9.33 -12.80 3.21
C ALA A 186 -7.91 -12.32 3.56
N PHE A 187 -7.44 -12.56 4.79
CA PHE A 187 -6.18 -12.04 5.27
C PHE A 187 -4.98 -12.89 4.83
N LYS A 188 -4.04 -12.24 4.15
CA LYS A 188 -2.85 -12.85 3.55
C LYS A 188 -1.58 -12.10 3.95
N ASN A 189 -0.43 -12.69 3.62
CA ASN A 189 0.85 -11.99 3.67
C ASN A 189 1.49 -11.97 2.28
N VAL A 190 1.94 -10.79 1.85
CA VAL A 190 2.81 -10.62 0.69
C VAL A 190 3.97 -9.73 1.10
N THR A 191 5.10 -10.33 1.41
CA THR A 191 6.29 -9.59 1.82
C THR A 191 6.82 -8.73 0.68
N ASN A 192 7.10 -7.45 0.97
CA ASN A 192 7.70 -6.56 0.00
C ASN A 192 9.01 -7.12 -0.54
N GLY A 193 9.21 -6.99 -1.84
CA GLY A 193 10.48 -7.26 -2.47
C GLY A 193 11.42 -6.06 -2.44
N ILE A 194 12.69 -6.31 -2.80
CA ILE A 194 13.69 -5.29 -3.02
C ILE A 194 14.34 -5.50 -4.39
N ALA A 195 14.55 -4.43 -5.13
CA ALA A 195 15.31 -4.45 -6.38
C ALA A 195 16.82 -4.51 -6.07
N TYR A 196 17.29 -5.59 -5.43
CA TYR A 196 18.67 -5.70 -4.93
C TYR A 196 19.70 -5.57 -6.04
N ARG A 197 19.43 -6.07 -7.25
CA ARG A 197 20.32 -5.90 -8.39
C ARG A 197 20.54 -4.43 -8.71
N ARG A 198 19.48 -3.62 -8.77
CA ARG A 198 19.62 -2.18 -8.99
C ARG A 198 20.41 -1.50 -7.89
N TRP A 199 20.06 -1.77 -6.64
CA TRP A 199 20.67 -1.12 -5.48
C TRP A 199 22.08 -1.62 -5.16
N LEU A 200 22.42 -2.84 -5.56
CA LEU A 200 23.74 -3.40 -5.37
C LEU A 200 24.63 -3.19 -6.62
N LEU A 201 24.21 -3.70 -7.78
CA LEU A 201 25.05 -3.72 -8.97
C LEU A 201 25.27 -2.32 -9.56
N ALA A 202 24.23 -1.50 -9.63
CA ALA A 202 24.35 -0.15 -10.19
C ALA A 202 24.95 0.86 -9.20
N SER A 203 24.69 0.72 -7.89
CA SER A 203 25.08 1.73 -6.89
C SER A 203 26.39 1.44 -6.18
N ASN A 204 26.90 0.20 -6.22
CA ASN A 204 28.11 -0.18 -5.50
C ASN A 204 29.01 -1.15 -6.29
N PRO A 205 29.61 -0.69 -7.40
CA PRO A 205 30.44 -1.55 -8.25
C PRO A 205 31.67 -2.11 -7.53
N GLY A 206 32.25 -1.37 -6.56
CA GLY A 206 33.36 -1.85 -5.75
C GLY A 206 32.98 -3.08 -4.90
N LEU A 207 31.80 -3.04 -4.29
CA LEU A 207 31.27 -4.20 -3.54
C LEU A 207 30.98 -5.37 -4.48
N CYS A 208 30.39 -5.12 -5.65
CA CYS A 208 30.12 -6.17 -6.64
C CYS A 208 31.38 -6.88 -7.08
N LYS A 209 32.47 -6.15 -7.33
CA LYS A 209 33.76 -6.75 -7.67
C LYS A 209 34.29 -7.68 -6.57
N LEU A 210 34.16 -7.28 -5.31
CA LEU A 210 34.56 -8.12 -4.18
C LEU A 210 33.67 -9.37 -4.07
N LEU A 211 32.36 -9.25 -4.31
CA LEU A 211 31.43 -10.38 -4.33
C LEU A 211 31.80 -11.37 -5.45
N ASP A 212 32.03 -10.88 -6.66
CA ASP A 212 32.43 -11.70 -7.81
C ASP A 212 33.74 -12.47 -7.51
N GLU A 213 34.68 -11.83 -6.82
CA GLU A 213 35.97 -12.45 -6.42
C GLU A 213 35.83 -13.50 -5.31
N THR A 214 34.84 -13.39 -4.42
CA THR A 214 34.70 -14.22 -3.23
C THR A 214 33.68 -15.34 -3.38
N ILE A 215 32.49 -15.04 -3.90
CA ILE A 215 31.35 -15.96 -3.98
C ILE A 215 30.90 -16.26 -5.42
N GLY A 216 31.55 -15.66 -6.42
CA GLY A 216 31.14 -15.72 -7.82
C GLY A 216 29.93 -14.82 -8.13
N ASP A 217 29.45 -14.89 -9.35
CA ASP A 217 28.41 -13.99 -9.87
C ASP A 217 26.97 -14.50 -9.77
N GLY A 218 26.78 -15.71 -9.20
CA GLY A 218 25.46 -16.37 -9.07
C GLY A 218 24.42 -15.51 -8.32
N TYR A 219 24.85 -14.69 -7.35
CA TYR A 219 23.96 -13.77 -6.61
C TYR A 219 23.26 -12.75 -7.52
N LYS A 220 23.78 -12.49 -8.71
CA LYS A 220 23.12 -11.59 -9.70
C LYS A 220 21.81 -12.18 -10.23
N HIS A 221 21.68 -13.49 -10.18
CA HIS A 221 20.49 -14.24 -10.59
C HIS A 221 19.64 -14.69 -9.40
N ASP A 222 20.30 -15.21 -8.36
CA ASP A 222 19.68 -15.67 -7.12
C ASP A 222 20.33 -14.98 -5.90
N ALA A 223 19.55 -14.09 -5.25
CA ALA A 223 20.01 -13.36 -4.06
C ALA A 223 20.39 -14.28 -2.89
N SER A 224 19.89 -15.51 -2.83
CA SER A 224 20.23 -16.48 -1.77
C SER A 224 21.72 -16.83 -1.78
N ASP A 225 22.39 -16.71 -2.91
CA ASP A 225 23.84 -16.90 -3.04
C ASP A 225 24.67 -15.94 -2.19
N LEU A 226 24.11 -14.78 -1.80
CA LEU A 226 24.76 -13.87 -0.86
C LEU A 226 25.07 -14.53 0.49
N THR A 227 24.33 -15.58 0.89
CA THR A 227 24.61 -16.35 2.10
C THR A 227 25.97 -17.01 2.10
N LYS A 228 26.57 -17.23 0.92
CA LYS A 228 27.93 -17.76 0.77
C LYS A 228 29.00 -16.87 1.43
N LEU A 229 28.67 -15.55 1.62
CA LEU A 229 29.55 -14.62 2.35
C LEU A 229 29.76 -15.00 3.82
N ASN A 230 28.88 -15.77 4.42
CA ASN A 230 29.04 -16.22 5.80
C ASN A 230 30.36 -16.94 6.04
N LYS A 231 30.94 -17.59 5.00
CA LYS A 231 32.27 -18.22 5.06
C LYS A 231 33.40 -17.24 5.32
N TYR A 232 33.19 -15.97 5.03
CA TYR A 232 34.21 -14.92 5.12
C TYR A 232 33.93 -13.96 6.29
N ALA A 233 33.01 -14.30 7.21
CA ALA A 233 32.62 -13.43 8.32
C ALA A 233 33.82 -13.03 9.21
N ASP A 234 34.80 -13.93 9.37
CA ASP A 234 36.02 -13.70 10.17
C ASP A 234 37.29 -13.54 9.29
N ASP A 235 37.16 -13.52 7.97
CA ASP A 235 38.31 -13.34 7.07
C ASP A 235 38.79 -11.89 7.08
N LYS A 236 39.95 -11.66 7.74
CA LYS A 236 40.51 -10.33 7.92
C LYS A 236 40.83 -9.63 6.57
N THR A 237 41.13 -10.39 5.52
CA THR A 237 41.46 -9.83 4.19
C THR A 237 40.17 -9.31 3.53
N VAL A 238 39.09 -10.09 3.58
CA VAL A 238 37.79 -9.69 3.04
C VAL A 238 37.24 -8.50 3.82
N LEU A 239 37.28 -8.55 5.16
CA LEU A 239 36.83 -7.48 6.03
C LEU A 239 37.62 -6.17 5.79
N LYS A 240 38.93 -6.25 5.55
CA LYS A 240 39.73 -5.07 5.18
C LYS A 240 39.28 -4.49 3.86
N LYS A 241 39.11 -5.32 2.80
CA LYS A 241 38.60 -4.87 1.50
C LYS A 241 37.21 -4.23 1.62
N LEU A 242 36.30 -4.78 2.42
CA LEU A 242 34.98 -4.19 2.66
C LEU A 242 35.09 -2.78 3.26
N ASN A 243 35.96 -2.60 4.25
CA ASN A 243 36.21 -1.29 4.88
C ASN A 243 36.82 -0.28 3.88
N GLU A 244 37.75 -0.71 3.05
CA GLU A 244 38.36 0.14 2.01
C GLU A 244 37.32 0.59 0.97
N ILE A 245 36.42 -0.31 0.50
CA ILE A 245 35.34 0.01 -0.42
C ILE A 245 34.38 1.01 0.24
N LYS A 246 33.97 0.77 1.48
CA LYS A 246 33.08 1.68 2.22
C LYS A 246 33.69 3.07 2.39
N LEU A 247 34.97 3.14 2.75
CA LEU A 247 35.67 4.41 2.91
C LEU A 247 35.84 5.15 1.55
N ALA A 248 36.09 4.44 0.47
CA ALA A 248 36.14 5.04 -0.88
C ALA A 248 34.77 5.67 -1.23
N ASN A 249 33.69 4.95 -1.09
CA ASN A 249 32.34 5.48 -1.34
C ASN A 249 32.01 6.70 -0.45
N LYS A 250 32.45 6.72 0.81
CA LYS A 250 32.27 7.87 1.72
C LYS A 250 33.08 9.08 1.27
N LYS A 251 34.29 8.89 0.80
CA LYS A 251 35.13 9.96 0.22
C LYS A 251 34.53 10.56 -1.05
N ASP A 252 33.99 9.71 -1.94
CA ASP A 252 33.32 10.17 -3.15
C ASP A 252 32.06 10.98 -2.79
N PHE A 253 31.25 10.53 -1.82
CA PHE A 253 30.09 11.27 -1.34
C PHE A 253 30.50 12.60 -0.68
N ALA A 254 31.53 12.62 0.16
CA ALA A 254 32.04 13.84 0.77
C ALA A 254 32.50 14.86 -0.30
N SER A 255 33.18 14.39 -1.34
CA SER A 255 33.59 15.22 -2.47
C SER A 255 32.41 15.78 -3.26
N TYR A 256 31.41 14.94 -3.51
CA TYR A 256 30.15 15.36 -4.17
C TYR A 256 29.44 16.44 -3.34
N LEU A 257 29.30 16.23 -2.04
CA LEU A 257 28.60 17.15 -1.14
C LEU A 257 29.33 18.51 -1.09
N ALA A 258 30.66 18.50 -0.94
CA ALA A 258 31.46 19.72 -0.95
C ALA A 258 31.30 20.53 -2.26
N LYS A 259 31.25 19.85 -3.41
CA LYS A 259 31.08 20.50 -4.71
C LYS A 259 29.64 21.02 -4.94
N SER A 260 28.62 20.29 -4.47
CA SER A 260 27.21 20.61 -4.75
C SER A 260 26.60 21.60 -3.76
N THR A 261 27.03 21.57 -2.49
CA THR A 261 26.44 22.37 -1.41
C THR A 261 27.44 23.23 -0.65
N GLY A 262 28.75 23.06 -0.86
CA GLY A 262 29.82 23.68 -0.08
C GLY A 262 30.03 23.05 1.31
N GLN A 263 29.29 22.02 1.69
CA GLN A 263 29.43 21.37 2.99
C GLN A 263 30.60 20.38 2.98
N VAL A 264 31.42 20.46 4.03
CA VAL A 264 32.55 19.55 4.24
C VAL A 264 32.20 18.59 5.38
N ILE A 265 32.30 17.29 5.11
CA ILE A 265 32.07 16.22 6.08
C ILE A 265 33.30 15.33 6.20
N ASP A 266 33.53 14.76 7.40
CA ASP A 266 34.62 13.80 7.61
C ASP A 266 34.20 12.40 7.11
N PRO A 267 34.85 11.84 6.06
CA PRO A 267 34.54 10.51 5.56
C PRO A 267 34.84 9.37 6.54
N ASN A 268 35.58 9.63 7.63
CA ASN A 268 35.84 8.63 8.68
C ASN A 268 34.72 8.58 9.75
N SER A 269 33.84 9.57 9.81
CA SER A 269 32.69 9.57 10.73
C SER A 269 31.68 8.50 10.37
N ILE A 270 30.77 8.13 11.29
CA ILE A 270 29.62 7.29 11.01
C ILE A 270 28.60 8.15 10.26
N PHE A 271 28.18 7.68 9.07
CA PHE A 271 27.13 8.34 8.31
C PHE A 271 25.78 7.79 8.72
N ASP A 272 24.91 8.65 9.22
CA ASP A 272 23.49 8.39 9.41
C ASP A 272 22.68 9.20 8.39
N CYS A 273 21.84 8.51 7.63
CA CYS A 273 21.08 9.11 6.53
C CYS A 273 19.58 8.87 6.70
N GLN A 274 18.86 9.93 7.02
CA GLN A 274 17.41 9.92 7.19
C GLN A 274 16.73 10.57 5.98
N VAL A 275 16.48 9.78 4.92
CA VAL A 275 15.79 10.23 3.71
C VAL A 275 14.32 9.81 3.77
N LYS A 276 13.52 10.57 4.51
CA LYS A 276 12.10 10.29 4.79
C LYS A 276 11.30 11.59 4.79
N ARG A 277 9.99 11.50 4.51
CA ARG A 277 9.08 12.62 4.75
C ARG A 277 9.10 13.01 6.22
N MET A 278 9.03 14.30 6.53
CA MET A 278 8.97 14.81 7.90
C MET A 278 7.58 14.57 8.47
N HIS A 279 7.42 13.42 9.12
CA HIS A 279 6.24 13.03 9.86
C HIS A 279 6.61 12.90 11.34
N GLU A 280 5.67 13.20 12.26
CA GLU A 280 5.97 13.24 13.69
C GLU A 280 6.53 11.91 14.20
N TYR A 281 5.92 10.78 13.85
CA TYR A 281 6.42 9.47 14.27
C TYR A 281 7.81 9.14 13.72
N LYS A 282 8.17 9.64 12.52
CA LYS A 282 9.51 9.46 11.94
C LYS A 282 10.54 10.36 12.61
N ARG A 283 10.13 11.53 13.08
CA ARG A 283 10.99 12.43 13.84
C ARG A 283 11.38 11.86 15.20
N GLN A 284 10.50 11.07 15.83
CA GLN A 284 10.75 10.43 17.12
C GLN A 284 11.77 9.28 17.03
N HIS A 285 11.95 8.67 15.86
CA HIS A 285 12.95 7.62 15.61
C HIS A 285 14.30 8.22 15.22
#